data_202e2c356cc37c9fb7dcdc8930508185
#
_entry.id   202e2c356cc37c9fb7dcdc8930508185
#
_cell.length_a   1.000
_cell.length_b   1.000
_cell.length_c   1.000
_cell.angle_alpha   90.00
_cell.angle_beta   90.00
_cell.angle_gamma   90.00
#
_symmetry.space_group_name_H-M   'P 1'
#
loop_
_entity.id
_entity.type
_entity.pdbx_description
1 polymer ?
#
loop_
_entity_poly.entity_id
_entity_poly.type
_entity_poly.pdbx_seq_one_letter_code
_entity_poly.pdbx_strand_id
1 'polypeptide(L)' 'MKFEATFSERGRVMTRTYDKPDATKEDVIEWFWLREHDIDWFAIKEIDEKD' A
#
# COMPACT_ATOMS: atom_id res chain seq x y z
N MET A 1 5.36 -12.06 -0.98
CA MET A 1 4.90 -11.32 0.19
C MET A 1 3.69 -10.46 -0.19
N LYS A 2 2.76 -10.37 0.72
CA LYS A 2 1.52 -9.68 0.46
C LYS A 2 1.40 -8.48 1.39
N PHE A 3 1.07 -7.34 0.83
CA PHE A 3 0.91 -6.11 1.60
C PHE A 3 -0.47 -5.53 1.38
N GLU A 4 -0.95 -4.85 2.39
CA GLU A 4 -2.19 -4.11 2.31
C GLU A 4 -1.88 -2.64 2.53
N ALA A 5 -2.27 -1.82 1.58
CA ALA A 5 -2.05 -0.38 1.66
C ALA A 5 -3.40 0.30 1.84
N THR A 6 -3.50 1.09 2.88
CA THR A 6 -4.66 1.93 3.12
C THR A 6 -4.19 3.37 3.02
N PHE A 7 -4.87 4.15 2.23
CA PHE A 7 -4.44 5.52 2.02
C PHE A 7 -5.63 6.41 1.71
N SER A 8 -5.42 7.69 1.93
CA SER A 8 -6.45 8.68 1.66
C SER A 8 -5.95 9.57 0.54
N GLU A 9 -6.75 9.70 -0.49
CA GLU A 9 -6.44 10.57 -1.61
C GLU A 9 -7.54 11.60 -1.73
N ARG A 10 -7.21 12.84 -1.47
CA ARG A 10 -8.17 13.94 -1.53
C ARG A 10 -9.38 13.67 -0.65
N GLY A 11 -9.11 13.15 0.54
CA GLY A 11 -10.17 12.87 1.49
C GLY A 11 -10.89 11.55 1.29
N ARG A 12 -10.55 10.82 0.26
CA ARG A 12 -11.18 9.53 -0.02
C ARG A 12 -10.27 8.40 0.44
N VAL A 13 -10.74 7.59 1.37
CA VAL A 13 -9.97 6.49 1.92
C VAL A 13 -10.20 5.24 1.09
N MET A 14 -9.13 4.54 0.77
CA MET A 14 -9.25 3.29 0.04
C MET A 14 -8.17 2.32 0.47
N THR A 15 -8.44 1.04 0.25
CA THR A 15 -7.52 -0.04 0.61
C THR A 15 -7.22 -0.87 -0.62
N ARG A 16 -5.95 -1.18 -0.81
CA ARG A 16 -5.51 -1.99 -1.95
C ARG A 16 -4.53 -3.03 -1.47
N THR A 17 -4.41 -4.11 -2.21
CA THR A 17 -3.45 -5.16 -1.89
C THR A 17 -2.41 -5.25 -2.98
N TYR A 18 -1.21 -5.69 -2.59
CA TYR A 18 -0.10 -5.85 -3.50
C TYR A 18 0.62 -7.13 -3.12
N ASP A 19 0.68 -8.06 -4.06
CA ASP A 19 1.22 -9.40 -3.78
C ASP A 19 2.24 -9.78 -4.84
N LYS A 20 3.51 -9.71 -4.47
CA LYS A 20 4.61 -10.12 -5.33
C LYS A 20 5.64 -10.86 -4.48
N PRO A 21 6.36 -11.84 -5.08
CA PRO A 21 7.27 -12.68 -4.29
C PRO A 21 8.31 -11.92 -3.49
N ASP A 22 8.90 -10.89 -4.05
CA ASP A 22 9.96 -10.15 -3.37
C ASP A 22 9.55 -8.72 -3.05
N ALA A 23 8.28 -8.52 -2.78
CA ALA A 23 7.76 -7.18 -2.54
C ALA A 23 8.29 -6.60 -1.24
N THR A 24 8.51 -5.29 -1.25
CA THR A 24 8.88 -4.54 -0.06
C THR A 24 7.88 -3.41 0.09
N LYS A 25 7.94 -2.74 1.24
CA LYS A 25 7.05 -1.59 1.45
C LYS A 25 7.32 -0.50 0.42
N GLU A 26 8.59 -0.33 0.06
CA GLU A 26 8.93 0.66 -0.96
C GLU A 26 8.26 0.35 -2.30
N ASP A 27 8.21 -0.93 -2.65
CA ASP A 27 7.53 -1.33 -3.88
C ASP A 27 6.06 -0.92 -3.85
N VAL A 28 5.42 -1.10 -2.71
CA VAL A 28 4.01 -0.73 -2.56
C VAL A 28 3.83 0.76 -2.70
N ILE A 29 4.70 1.52 -2.05
CA ILE A 29 4.62 2.98 -2.11
C ILE A 29 4.75 3.46 -3.54
N GLU A 30 5.68 2.89 -4.29
CA GLU A 30 5.88 3.29 -5.67
C GLU A 30 4.77 2.80 -6.58
N TRP A 31 4.27 1.60 -6.33
CA TRP A 31 3.23 1.02 -7.17
C TRP A 31 1.95 1.83 -7.13
N PHE A 32 1.57 2.30 -5.94
CA PHE A 32 0.32 3.04 -5.78
C PHE A 32 0.54 4.55 -5.75
N TRP A 33 1.76 5.01 -6.02
CA TRP A 33 2.07 6.45 -6.07
C TRP A 33 1.75 7.15 -4.75
N LEU A 34 2.11 6.51 -3.64
CA LEU A 34 1.73 7.02 -2.33
C LEU A 34 2.53 8.24 -1.87
N ARG A 35 3.58 8.59 -2.62
CA ARG A 35 4.35 9.79 -2.30
C ARG A 35 3.88 11.03 -3.03
N GLU A 36 2.81 10.90 -3.81
CA GLU A 36 2.24 12.04 -4.50
C GLU A 36 1.60 12.98 -3.50
N HIS A 37 1.63 14.27 -3.79
CA HIS A 37 1.08 15.23 -2.83
C HIS A 37 -0.45 15.17 -2.76
N ASP A 38 -1.08 14.43 -3.65
CA ASP A 38 -2.53 14.20 -3.55
C ASP A 38 -2.86 13.23 -2.43
N ILE A 39 -1.87 12.50 -1.93
CA ILE A 39 -2.08 11.53 -0.88
C ILE A 39 -1.99 12.21 0.47
N ASP A 40 -3.08 12.15 1.23
CA ASP A 40 -3.15 12.80 2.53
C ASP A 40 -2.33 12.02 3.57
N TRP A 41 -2.47 10.72 3.55
CA TRP A 41 -1.72 9.82 4.43
C TRP A 41 -1.82 8.41 3.88
N PHE A 42 -0.92 7.54 4.34
CA PHE A 42 -1.00 6.14 3.97
C PHE A 42 -0.44 5.28 5.10
N ALA A 43 -0.86 4.02 5.11
CA ALA A 43 -0.38 3.02 6.04
C ALA A 43 -0.23 1.72 5.27
N ILE A 44 0.88 1.03 5.49
CA ILE A 44 1.17 -0.22 4.80
C ILE A 44 1.43 -1.27 5.85
N LYS A 45 0.77 -2.42 5.70
CA LYS A 45 1.04 -3.51 6.60
C LYS A 45 1.23 -4.79 5.80
N GLU A 46 2.11 -5.64 6.30
CA GLU A 46 2.37 -6.91 5.67
C GLU A 46 1.31 -7.91 6.14
N ILE A 47 0.71 -8.60 5.19
CA ILE A 47 -0.30 -9.60 5.50
C ILE A 47 0.39 -10.95 5.48
N ASP A 48 0.36 -11.61 6.61
CA ASP A 48 0.99 -12.92 6.73
C ASP A 48 -0.01 -13.97 6.31
N GLU A 49 0.22 -14.52 5.14
CA GLU A 49 -0.67 -15.57 4.64
C GLU A 49 -0.16 -16.91 5.05
N LYS A 50 -0.85 -17.52 5.96
CA LYS A 50 -0.52 -18.86 6.36
C LYS A 50 -1.48 -19.83 5.75
N ASP A 51 -0.93 -20.86 5.20
CA ASP A 51 -1.76 -21.92 4.65
C ASP A 51 -2.05 -22.95 5.69
#